data_85c173cac7a1faefd87cfe1cb4b9f613
#
_entry.id   85c173cac7a1faefd87cfe1cb4b9f613
#
_cell.length_a   1.000
_cell.length_b   1.000
_cell.length_c   1.000
_cell.angle_alpha   90.00
_cell.angle_beta   90.00
_cell.angle_gamma   90.00
#
_symmetry.space_group_name_H-M   'P 1'
#
loop_
_entity.id
_entity.type
_entity.pdbx_description
1 polymer ?
#
loop_
_entity_poly.entity_id
_entity_poly.type
_entity_poly.pdbx_seq_one_letter_code
_entity_poly.pdbx_strand_id
1 'polypeptide(L)'
;MDIDKLEKKWLERGFSFGVGTIKAGDSVSEAFHDNKDEMVFMENGRYEFTIDNETFMQNGNVEVLIPAGSIHSIKNIGQNDSTIYFGYKTKEL
;
A
#
# COMPACT_ATOMS: atom_id res chain seq x y z
N MET A 1 -15.15 5.18 -6.16
CA MET A 1 -14.43 3.94 -5.90
C MET A 1 -15.34 2.94 -5.21
N ASP A 2 -15.43 1.75 -5.75
CA ASP A 2 -16.21 0.68 -5.16
C ASP A 2 -15.29 -0.24 -4.34
N ILE A 3 -15.34 -0.07 -3.03
CA ILE A 3 -14.48 -0.79 -2.10
C ILE A 3 -14.77 -2.30 -2.13
N ASP A 4 -16.03 -2.67 -2.27
CA ASP A 4 -16.41 -4.09 -2.32
C ASP A 4 -15.80 -4.77 -3.54
N LYS A 5 -15.75 -4.08 -4.68
CA LYS A 5 -15.10 -4.61 -5.88
C LYS A 5 -13.60 -4.73 -5.71
N LEU A 6 -12.97 -3.76 -5.07
CA LEU A 6 -11.53 -3.79 -4.79
C LEU A 6 -11.19 -4.98 -3.91
N GLU A 7 -11.94 -5.16 -2.82
CA GLU A 7 -11.76 -6.27 -1.91
C GLU A 7 -11.91 -7.62 -2.63
N LYS A 8 -12.99 -7.77 -3.39
CA LYS A 8 -13.23 -9.00 -4.14
C LYS A 8 -12.10 -9.31 -5.10
N LYS A 9 -11.64 -8.30 -5.82
CA LYS A 9 -10.55 -8.45 -6.79
C LYS A 9 -9.27 -8.92 -6.11
N TRP A 10 -8.94 -8.34 -4.95
CA TRP A 10 -7.73 -8.70 -4.23
C TRP A 10 -7.83 -10.12 -3.65
N LEU A 11 -8.99 -10.47 -3.06
CA LEU A 11 -9.19 -11.81 -2.53
C LEU A 11 -9.10 -12.87 -3.63
N GLU A 12 -9.64 -12.59 -4.80
CA GLU A 12 -9.56 -13.50 -5.95
C GLU A 12 -8.11 -13.69 -6.41
N ARG A 13 -7.26 -12.70 -6.22
CA ARG A 13 -5.83 -12.76 -6.56
C ARG A 13 -4.98 -13.35 -5.43
N GLY A 14 -5.59 -13.74 -4.33
CA GLY A 14 -4.89 -14.35 -3.20
C GLY A 14 -4.36 -13.37 -2.16
N PHE A 15 -4.73 -12.08 -2.25
CA PHE A 15 -4.34 -11.09 -1.25
C PHE A 15 -5.38 -11.03 -0.14
N SER A 16 -4.93 -10.73 1.07
CA SER A 16 -5.82 -10.31 2.13
C SER A 16 -6.32 -8.90 1.87
N PHE A 17 -7.16 -8.36 2.74
CA PHE A 17 -7.68 -7.01 2.56
C PHE A 17 -7.88 -6.35 3.92
N GLY A 18 -7.28 -5.19 4.10
CA GLY A 18 -7.39 -4.39 5.30
C GLY A 18 -7.53 -2.91 4.98
N VAL A 19 -7.93 -2.14 5.96
CA VAL A 19 -8.19 -0.71 5.81
C VAL A 19 -7.53 0.04 6.96
N GLY A 20 -6.91 1.16 6.65
CA GLY A 20 -6.30 2.03 7.65
C GLY A 20 -6.35 3.48 7.21
N THR A 21 -5.70 4.33 8.00
CA THR A 21 -5.62 5.77 7.74
C THR A 21 -4.17 6.21 7.88
N ILE A 22 -3.71 7.05 6.95
CA ILE A 22 -2.44 7.77 7.08
C ILE A 22 -2.78 9.23 7.17
N LYS A 23 -2.52 9.84 8.33
CA LYS A 23 -2.79 11.26 8.53
C LYS A 23 -1.87 12.12 7.67
N ALA A 24 -2.34 13.31 7.32
CA ALA A 24 -1.53 14.27 6.57
C ALA A 24 -0.18 14.49 7.26
N GLY A 25 0.91 14.33 6.52
CA GLY A 25 2.26 14.49 7.04
C GLY A 25 2.84 13.26 7.74
N ASP A 26 2.02 12.26 8.04
CA ASP A 26 2.48 11.04 8.69
C ASP A 26 2.95 10.02 7.67
N SER A 27 3.69 9.04 8.16
CA SER A 27 4.16 7.93 7.35
C SER A 27 3.94 6.62 8.08
N VAL A 28 3.86 5.55 7.30
CA VAL A 28 3.89 4.18 7.80
C VAL A 28 5.13 3.51 7.24
N SER A 29 5.82 2.75 8.09
CA SER A 29 7.06 2.06 7.71
C SER A 29 7.00 0.63 8.18
N GLU A 30 7.47 -0.28 7.34
CA GLU A 30 7.59 -1.68 7.72
C GLU A 30 8.98 -2.20 7.35
N ALA A 31 9.55 -2.99 8.26
CA ALA A 31 10.91 -3.45 8.12
C ALA A 31 11.05 -4.35 6.89
N PHE A 32 10.38 -5.42 6.81
CA PHE A 32 10.19 -6.19 5.60
C PHE A 32 9.41 -7.46 5.89
N HIS A 33 8.85 -8.03 4.82
CA HIS A 33 8.12 -9.30 4.88
C HIS A 33 8.88 -10.33 4.06
N ASP A 34 9.40 -11.36 4.72
CA ASP A 34 10.26 -12.36 4.08
C ASP A 34 9.65 -12.99 2.84
N ASN A 35 8.38 -13.33 2.92
CA ASN A 35 7.74 -14.16 1.89
C ASN A 35 6.36 -13.65 1.51
N LYS A 36 6.09 -12.38 1.72
CA LYS A 36 4.78 -11.80 1.38
C LYS A 36 4.94 -10.59 0.51
N ASP A 37 4.25 -10.59 -0.62
CA ASP A 37 4.06 -9.37 -1.39
C ASP A 37 2.94 -8.57 -0.73
N GLU A 38 3.05 -7.26 -0.76
CA GLU A 38 2.01 -6.36 -0.26
C GLU A 38 1.43 -5.55 -1.40
N MET A 39 0.10 -5.49 -1.45
CA MET A 39 -0.60 -4.59 -2.34
C MET A 39 -1.15 -3.43 -1.53
N VAL A 40 -0.95 -2.21 -2.01
CA VAL A 40 -1.53 -1.04 -1.37
C VAL A 40 -2.30 -0.21 -2.39
N PHE A 41 -3.34 0.46 -1.90
CA PHE A 41 -4.15 1.37 -2.69
C PHE A 41 -4.59 2.50 -1.75
N MET A 42 -4.25 3.73 -2.09
CA MET A 42 -4.70 4.89 -1.34
C MET A 42 -5.76 5.62 -2.14
N GLU A 43 -6.75 6.16 -1.45
CA GLU A 43 -7.70 7.06 -2.07
C GLU A 43 -6.99 8.37 -2.43
N ASN A 44 -7.72 9.34 -2.95
CA ASN A 44 -7.19 10.61 -3.44
C ASN A 44 -6.04 11.17 -2.59
N GLY A 45 -5.08 11.82 -3.24
CA GLY A 45 -3.98 12.47 -2.56
C GLY A 45 -2.65 12.22 -3.25
N ARG A 46 -1.57 12.59 -2.56
CA ARG A 46 -0.21 12.37 -3.03
C ARG A 46 0.60 11.69 -1.95
N TYR A 47 1.45 10.79 -2.38
CA TYR A 47 2.21 9.92 -1.48
C TYR A 47 3.65 9.83 -1.94
N GLU A 48 4.54 9.75 -0.97
CA GLU A 48 5.94 9.46 -1.22
C GLU A 48 6.21 8.02 -0.79
N PHE A 49 6.55 7.19 -1.75
CA PHE A 49 6.94 5.81 -1.50
C PHE A 49 8.45 5.70 -1.45
N THR A 50 8.95 4.95 -0.49
CA THR A 50 10.34 4.50 -0.50
C THR A 50 10.32 2.98 -0.44
N ILE A 51 10.86 2.35 -1.45
CA ILE A 51 10.98 0.87 -1.53
C ILE A 51 12.46 0.57 -1.68
N ASP A 52 13.02 -0.09 -0.67
CA ASP A 52 14.46 -0.27 -0.51
C ASP A 52 15.13 1.12 -0.51
N ASN A 53 15.96 1.43 -1.50
CA ASN A 53 16.64 2.72 -1.56
C ASN A 53 16.07 3.66 -2.62
N GLU A 54 14.93 3.32 -3.20
CA GLU A 54 14.31 4.13 -4.24
C GLU A 54 13.10 4.87 -3.70
N THR A 55 13.06 6.17 -3.96
CA THR A 55 11.94 7.03 -3.56
C THR A 55 11.25 7.57 -4.80
N PHE A 56 9.93 7.49 -4.81
CA PHE A 56 9.14 8.04 -5.91
C PHE A 56 7.82 8.59 -5.38
N MET A 57 7.23 9.50 -6.14
CA MET A 57 5.93 10.08 -5.85
C MET A 57 4.85 9.32 -6.57
N GLN A 58 3.73 9.14 -5.92
CA GLN A 58 2.57 8.45 -6.49
C GLN A 58 1.30 9.18 -6.12
N ASN A 59 0.46 9.45 -7.12
CA ASN A 59 -0.89 9.94 -6.86
C ASN A 59 -1.77 8.80 -6.37
N GLY A 60 -2.83 9.13 -5.63
CA GLY A 60 -3.80 8.14 -5.17
C GLY A 60 -4.55 7.48 -6.31
N ASN A 61 -5.40 6.53 -5.96
CA ASN A 61 -6.24 5.75 -6.87
C ASN A 61 -5.46 4.83 -7.82
N VAL A 62 -4.28 4.38 -7.38
CA VAL A 62 -3.44 3.44 -8.13
C VAL A 62 -3.02 2.32 -7.19
N GLU A 63 -3.05 1.08 -7.67
CA GLU A 63 -2.49 -0.05 -6.94
C GLU A 63 -0.96 -0.01 -7.04
N VAL A 64 -0.28 -0.20 -5.92
CA VAL A 64 1.17 -0.31 -5.89
C VAL A 64 1.54 -1.65 -5.25
N LEU A 65 2.33 -2.44 -5.96
CA LEU A 65 2.82 -3.71 -5.44
C LEU A 65 4.19 -3.51 -4.81
N ILE A 66 4.30 -3.93 -3.55
CA ILE A 66 5.55 -3.90 -2.80
C ILE A 66 6.05 -5.33 -2.71
N PRO A 67 7.20 -5.63 -3.35
CA PRO A 67 7.69 -7.01 -3.41
C PRO A 67 8.10 -7.56 -2.04
N ALA A 68 7.96 -8.87 -1.89
CA ALA A 68 8.47 -9.56 -0.71
C ALA A 68 9.95 -9.28 -0.51
N GLY A 69 10.36 -9.12 0.74
CA GLY A 69 11.76 -8.84 1.09
C GLY A 69 12.15 -7.37 0.98
N SER A 70 11.25 -6.48 0.60
CA SER A 70 11.55 -5.05 0.51
C SER A 70 11.32 -4.34 1.83
N ILE A 71 12.19 -3.40 2.15
CA ILE A 71 11.96 -2.43 3.23
C ILE A 71 11.21 -1.27 2.58
N HIS A 72 10.11 -0.83 3.19
CA HIS A 72 9.34 0.23 2.57
C HIS A 72 8.72 1.21 3.58
N SER A 73 8.42 2.39 3.06
CA SER A 73 7.64 3.39 3.79
C SER A 73 6.73 4.13 2.83
N ILE A 74 5.62 4.62 3.35
CA ILE A 74 4.65 5.40 2.59
C ILE A 74 4.33 6.63 3.42
N LYS A 75 4.59 7.81 2.85
CA LYS A 75 4.31 9.08 3.51
C LYS A 75 3.17 9.79 2.80
N ASN A 76 2.20 10.25 3.57
CA ASN A 76 1.13 11.10 3.03
C ASN A 76 1.62 12.53 2.95
N ILE A 77 1.94 13.00 1.75
CA ILE A 77 2.44 14.36 1.52
C ILE A 77 1.33 15.32 1.07
N GLY A 78 0.09 14.87 1.11
CA GLY A 78 -1.07 15.71 0.85
C GLY A 78 -1.48 16.53 2.08
N GLN A 79 -2.56 17.28 1.93
CA GLN A 79 -3.05 18.16 2.99
C GLN A 79 -4.14 17.53 3.84
N ASN A 80 -4.65 16.37 3.44
CA ASN A 80 -5.74 15.70 4.12
C ASN A 80 -5.34 14.29 4.55
N ASP A 81 -6.00 13.78 5.59
CA ASP A 81 -5.85 12.40 5.98
C ASP A 81 -6.36 11.51 4.85
N SER A 82 -5.74 10.35 4.67
CA SER A 82 -6.08 9.45 3.59
C SER A 82 -6.40 8.05 4.10
N THR A 83 -7.37 7.43 3.42
CA THR A 83 -7.66 6.02 3.64
C THR A 83 -6.71 5.19 2.79
N ILE A 84 -6.10 4.20 3.41
CA ILE A 84 -5.24 3.23 2.74
C ILE A 84 -5.86 1.84 2.83
N TYR A 85 -5.83 1.13 1.72
CA TYR A 85 -6.21 -0.28 1.65
C TYR A 85 -4.95 -1.08 1.42
N PHE A 86 -4.81 -2.20 2.14
CA PHE A 86 -3.60 -3.01 2.06
C PHE A 86 -3.94 -4.49 2.14
N GLY A 87 -3.11 -5.30 1.53
CA GLY A 87 -3.27 -6.74 1.58
C GLY A 87 -1.96 -7.44 1.33
N TYR A 88 -1.89 -8.67 1.77
CA TYR A 88 -0.68 -9.48 1.68
C TYR A 88 -0.97 -10.79 0.98
N LYS A 89 -0.01 -11.23 0.19
CA LYS A 89 -0.07 -12.53 -0.47
C LYS A 89 1.24 -13.26 -0.20
N THR A 90 1.15 -14.45 0.37
CA THR A 90 2.32 -15.28 0.59
C THR A 90 2.90 -15.69 -0.76
N LYS A 91 4.19 -15.46 -0.91
CA LYS A 91 4.90 -15.84 -2.13
C LYS A 91 5.30 -17.30 -2.02
N GLU A 92 4.85 -18.12 -2.96
CA GLU A 92 5.21 -19.53 -3.02
C GLU A 92 6.60 -19.67 -3.62
N LEU A 93 7.35 -20.61 -3.08
CA LEU A 93 8.69 -20.94 -3.55
C LEU A 93 8.63 -22.01 -4.66
#